data_c036a3e42b4bf1b2ce71ed1a1c8f9a6f
#
_entry.id   c036a3e42b4bf1b2ce71ed1a1c8f9a6f
#
_cell.length_a   1.000
_cell.length_b   1.000
_cell.length_c   1.000
_cell.angle_alpha   90.00
_cell.angle_beta   90.00
_cell.angle_gamma   90.00
#
_symmetry.space_group_name_H-M   'P 1'
#
loop_
_entity.id
_entity.type
_entity.pdbx_description
1 polymer ?
#
loop_
_entity_poly.entity_id
_entity_poly.type
_entity_poly.pdbx_seq_one_letter_code
_entity_poly.pdbx_strand_id
1 'polypeptide(L)'
;HYDPENITLWHNLTLSHIQKKDYNSAKEDLESLLKVSPRYTRAYLMRGEVSLQQKDTIAALTDFNKALELDKYDPDAWAARAIVKLQQSKYAEAESDFDRAIHLSAKNAGNYINRALARFHQNNLRGAMSDYDLALDIDPNNFIGHYNRGLLRAQVGDDNRAIEDFDFVLEIEPDNMMATFNRGLLRAQTGDYRGAIKDYTTVIDQYPNFLAGYYHRAEARKKIGDRKGAEQDEFKLMKMQIDKRNGVTADNKDVADNNAQDGEDKSKTRKKSDKNMDNYRKIVIADDSEQDEKYKSDYRGRVQDRNVTIKLEPMYALTYYEKLSEVKRIVHFHKYIEELNHSKLFPKPLRITNMEAPLTEEQVRFHFALVDSHTSDIVADDKDAKKRFLRGLDFYLVQDFASSIDDFTQAILLDDKFFPAYFMRALVRYKQLEYKKAEAELTEGVPGASSDSKKQPEVTSIDYDIVKNDLDHVI
;
A
#
# COMPACT_ATOMS: atom_id res chain seq x y z
N HIS A 1 11.22 32.65 -29.73
CA HIS A 1 11.08 31.62 -30.77
C HIS A 1 10.21 30.52 -30.23
N TYR A 2 8.97 30.48 -30.67
CA TYR A 2 8.03 29.43 -30.37
C TYR A 2 8.35 28.24 -31.27
N ASP A 3 8.78 27.14 -30.67
CA ASP A 3 9.05 25.89 -31.38
C ASP A 3 7.85 24.93 -31.08
N PRO A 4 6.90 24.80 -32.02
CA PRO A 4 5.72 23.99 -31.80
C PRO A 4 6.01 22.47 -31.74
N GLU A 5 7.20 22.03 -32.15
CA GLU A 5 7.61 20.62 -32.11
C GLU A 5 8.34 20.25 -30.81
N ASN A 6 8.63 21.23 -29.96
CA ASN A 6 9.34 20.98 -28.72
C ASN A 6 8.42 20.45 -27.62
N ILE A 7 8.44 19.15 -27.43
CA ILE A 7 7.63 18.41 -26.43
C ILE A 7 7.87 18.97 -25.01
N THR A 8 9.11 19.32 -24.68
CA THR A 8 9.48 19.81 -23.34
C THR A 8 8.84 21.17 -23.05
N LEU A 9 8.75 22.05 -24.04
CA LEU A 9 8.08 23.33 -23.88
C LEU A 9 6.58 23.16 -23.62
N TRP A 10 5.92 22.30 -24.37
CA TRP A 10 4.51 21.99 -24.16
C TRP A 10 4.27 21.37 -22.78
N HIS A 11 5.13 20.44 -22.37
CA HIS A 11 5.04 19.84 -21.04
C HIS A 11 5.13 20.89 -19.93
N ASN A 12 6.13 21.77 -19.98
CA ASN A 12 6.33 22.80 -18.97
C ASN A 12 5.20 23.85 -18.97
N LEU A 13 4.66 24.20 -20.14
CA LEU A 13 3.53 25.10 -20.27
C LEU A 13 2.28 24.50 -19.61
N THR A 14 1.99 23.23 -19.93
CA THR A 14 0.89 22.47 -19.32
C THR A 14 1.01 22.44 -17.79
N LEU A 15 2.21 22.13 -17.26
CA LEU A 15 2.46 22.14 -15.81
C LEU A 15 2.16 23.52 -15.20
N SER A 16 2.58 24.59 -15.89
CA SER A 16 2.29 25.97 -15.43
C SER A 16 0.78 26.24 -15.39
N HIS A 17 0.00 25.81 -16.39
CA HIS A 17 -1.44 25.95 -16.40
C HIS A 17 -2.11 25.10 -15.31
N ILE A 18 -1.64 23.86 -15.08
CA ILE A 18 -2.12 23.01 -14.01
C ILE A 18 -1.88 23.67 -12.64
N GLN A 19 -0.68 24.23 -12.41
CA GLN A 19 -0.34 24.92 -11.16
C GLN A 19 -1.24 26.15 -10.92
N LYS A 20 -1.62 26.85 -12.00
CA LYS A 20 -2.56 27.97 -11.95
C LYS A 20 -4.03 27.53 -11.87
N LYS A 21 -4.30 26.21 -11.91
CA LYS A 21 -5.65 25.62 -11.99
C LYS A 21 -6.43 26.03 -13.24
N ASP A 22 -5.72 26.47 -14.26
CA ASP A 22 -6.29 26.72 -15.58
C ASP A 22 -6.34 25.41 -16.39
N TYR A 23 -7.28 24.55 -16.00
CA TYR A 23 -7.41 23.22 -16.57
C TYR A 23 -7.84 23.23 -18.04
N ASN A 24 -8.53 24.29 -18.50
CA ASN A 24 -8.92 24.41 -19.89
C ASN A 24 -7.71 24.65 -20.78
N SER A 25 -6.87 25.64 -20.43
CA SER A 25 -5.63 25.90 -21.18
C SER A 25 -4.67 24.71 -21.11
N ALA A 26 -4.56 24.03 -19.95
CA ALA A 26 -3.75 22.82 -19.83
C ALA A 26 -4.23 21.72 -20.80
N LYS A 27 -5.53 21.54 -20.97
CA LYS A 27 -6.11 20.56 -21.89
C LYS A 27 -5.84 20.92 -23.35
N GLU A 28 -5.97 22.20 -23.73
CA GLU A 28 -5.65 22.71 -25.08
C GLU A 28 -4.18 22.51 -25.44
N ASP A 29 -3.28 22.76 -24.47
CA ASP A 29 -1.84 22.51 -24.65
C ASP A 29 -1.57 21.03 -24.91
N LEU A 30 -2.18 20.15 -24.11
CA LEU A 30 -2.03 18.70 -24.26
C LEU A 30 -2.62 18.17 -25.57
N GLU A 31 -3.74 18.72 -26.02
CA GLU A 31 -4.32 18.40 -27.33
C GLU A 31 -3.38 18.82 -28.46
N SER A 32 -2.73 20.01 -28.31
CA SER A 32 -1.76 20.50 -29.28
C SER A 32 -0.51 19.62 -29.30
N LEU A 33 -0.02 19.24 -28.11
CA LEU A 33 1.10 18.32 -27.98
C LEU A 33 0.80 16.96 -28.61
N LEU A 34 -0.42 16.41 -28.41
CA LEU A 34 -0.82 15.12 -28.97
C LEU A 34 -1.06 15.16 -30.49
N LYS A 35 -1.33 16.33 -31.07
CA LYS A 35 -1.33 16.48 -32.55
C LYS A 35 0.06 16.37 -33.14
N VAL A 36 1.09 16.91 -32.44
CA VAL A 36 2.48 16.82 -32.86
C VAL A 36 3.07 15.45 -32.53
N SER A 37 2.76 14.89 -31.36
CA SER A 37 3.29 13.63 -30.86
C SER A 37 2.18 12.68 -30.37
N PRO A 38 1.46 12.00 -31.31
CA PRO A 38 0.30 11.16 -30.95
C PRO A 38 0.63 9.93 -30.10
N ARG A 39 1.90 9.58 -29.94
CA ARG A 39 2.37 8.43 -29.16
C ARG A 39 3.05 8.83 -27.84
N TYR A 40 2.97 10.11 -27.46
CA TYR A 40 3.59 10.57 -26.21
C TYR A 40 2.68 10.22 -25.03
N THR A 41 2.96 9.10 -24.38
CA THR A 41 2.15 8.49 -23.31
C THR A 41 1.90 9.46 -22.16
N ARG A 42 2.94 10.21 -21.74
CA ARG A 42 2.84 11.17 -20.64
C ARG A 42 1.77 12.26 -20.85
N ALA A 43 1.54 12.68 -22.10
CA ALA A 43 0.51 13.67 -22.41
C ALA A 43 -0.90 13.12 -22.18
N TYR A 44 -1.14 11.84 -22.48
CA TYR A 44 -2.43 11.19 -22.15
C TYR A 44 -2.62 11.11 -20.63
N LEU A 45 -1.57 10.74 -19.87
CA LEU A 45 -1.67 10.72 -18.40
C LEU A 45 -2.03 12.10 -17.85
N MET A 46 -1.28 13.12 -18.22
CA MET A 46 -1.55 14.49 -17.77
C MET A 46 -2.95 14.97 -18.16
N ARG A 47 -3.44 14.63 -19.37
CA ARG A 47 -4.78 15.01 -19.81
C ARG A 47 -5.86 14.28 -19.03
N GLY A 48 -5.64 13.00 -18.70
CA GLY A 48 -6.49 12.23 -17.83
C GLY A 48 -6.55 12.83 -16.42
N GLU A 49 -5.42 13.21 -15.84
CA GLU A 49 -5.33 13.89 -14.54
C GLU A 49 -6.08 15.25 -14.54
N VAL A 50 -5.88 16.05 -15.58
CA VAL A 50 -6.62 17.31 -15.77
C VAL A 50 -8.14 17.06 -15.87
N SER A 51 -8.56 16.01 -16.60
CA SER A 51 -9.96 15.63 -16.70
C SER A 51 -10.54 15.21 -15.35
N LEU A 52 -9.76 14.53 -14.49
CA LEU A 52 -10.17 14.20 -13.11
C LEU A 52 -10.38 15.47 -12.25
N GLN A 53 -9.51 16.45 -12.37
CA GLN A 53 -9.69 17.73 -11.66
C GLN A 53 -10.98 18.46 -12.10
N GLN A 54 -11.38 18.27 -13.36
CA GLN A 54 -12.65 18.74 -13.91
C GLN A 54 -13.83 17.80 -13.61
N LYS A 55 -13.63 16.72 -12.87
CA LYS A 55 -14.60 15.67 -12.53
C LYS A 55 -15.13 14.89 -13.75
N ASP A 56 -14.42 14.94 -14.87
CA ASP A 56 -14.73 14.14 -16.07
C ASP A 56 -14.00 12.78 -16.01
N THR A 57 -14.59 11.86 -15.25
CA THR A 57 -14.02 10.52 -15.06
C THR A 57 -14.03 9.67 -16.32
N ILE A 58 -14.93 9.97 -17.29
CA ILE A 58 -15.02 9.23 -18.55
C ILE A 58 -13.87 9.60 -19.47
N ALA A 59 -13.61 10.89 -19.64
CA ALA A 59 -12.47 11.38 -20.41
C ALA A 59 -11.15 10.88 -19.79
N ALA A 60 -11.02 10.94 -18.46
CA ALA A 60 -9.86 10.45 -17.74
C ALA A 60 -9.58 8.97 -18.01
N LEU A 61 -10.57 8.09 -17.88
CA LEU A 61 -10.44 6.66 -18.19
C LEU A 61 -10.07 6.39 -19.65
N THR A 62 -10.60 7.18 -20.59
CA THR A 62 -10.26 7.07 -21.99
C THR A 62 -8.78 7.36 -22.22
N ASP A 63 -8.27 8.41 -21.61
CA ASP A 63 -6.87 8.80 -21.71
C ASP A 63 -5.93 7.81 -21.01
N PHE A 64 -6.26 7.33 -19.80
CA PHE A 64 -5.46 6.32 -19.10
C PHE A 64 -5.44 4.98 -19.87
N ASN A 65 -6.55 4.56 -20.45
CA ASN A 65 -6.57 3.39 -21.32
C ASN A 65 -5.67 3.60 -22.54
N LYS A 66 -5.70 4.80 -23.13
CA LYS A 66 -4.83 5.11 -24.27
C LYS A 66 -3.35 5.12 -23.91
N ALA A 67 -3.02 5.65 -22.74
CA ALA A 67 -1.67 5.59 -22.19
C ALA A 67 -1.19 4.14 -22.05
N LEU A 68 -2.02 3.25 -21.47
CA LEU A 68 -1.72 1.83 -21.29
C LEU A 68 -1.67 1.01 -22.60
N GLU A 69 -2.41 1.43 -23.64
CA GLU A 69 -2.27 0.84 -24.99
C GLU A 69 -0.90 1.18 -25.61
N LEU A 70 -0.38 2.38 -25.35
CA LEU A 70 0.89 2.85 -25.85
C LEU A 70 2.09 2.33 -25.05
N ASP A 71 1.93 2.29 -23.72
CA ASP A 71 2.92 1.75 -22.80
C ASP A 71 2.25 1.00 -21.63
N LYS A 72 2.19 -0.32 -21.76
CA LYS A 72 1.64 -1.21 -20.73
C LYS A 72 2.53 -1.35 -19.50
N TYR A 73 3.76 -0.82 -19.55
CA TYR A 73 4.73 -0.88 -18.46
C TYR A 73 4.86 0.43 -17.68
N ASP A 74 3.97 1.37 -17.90
CA ASP A 74 3.92 2.62 -17.13
C ASP A 74 3.13 2.39 -15.82
N PRO A 75 3.79 2.39 -14.64
CA PRO A 75 3.12 2.18 -13.36
C PRO A 75 2.14 3.31 -13.00
N ASP A 76 2.45 4.54 -13.41
CA ASP A 76 1.62 5.70 -13.11
C ASP A 76 0.28 5.62 -13.86
N ALA A 77 0.29 5.10 -15.08
CA ALA A 77 -0.92 4.89 -15.87
C ALA A 77 -1.85 3.84 -15.22
N TRP A 78 -1.29 2.76 -14.70
CA TRP A 78 -2.05 1.75 -13.97
C TRP A 78 -2.61 2.32 -12.67
N ALA A 79 -1.79 3.02 -11.87
CA ALA A 79 -2.20 3.65 -10.62
C ALA A 79 -3.30 4.69 -10.84
N ALA A 80 -3.15 5.59 -11.82
CA ALA A 80 -4.13 6.62 -12.14
C ALA A 80 -5.49 6.00 -12.52
N ARG A 81 -5.48 4.96 -13.37
CA ARG A 81 -6.71 4.25 -13.72
C ARG A 81 -7.35 3.55 -12.53
N ALA A 82 -6.54 2.92 -11.68
CA ALA A 82 -6.98 2.26 -10.47
C ALA A 82 -7.68 3.23 -9.50
N ILE A 83 -7.14 4.43 -9.31
CA ILE A 83 -7.75 5.47 -8.46
C ILE A 83 -9.14 5.85 -8.97
N VAL A 84 -9.32 6.00 -10.29
CA VAL A 84 -10.65 6.29 -10.85
C VAL A 84 -11.63 5.14 -10.62
N LYS A 85 -11.18 3.90 -10.81
CA LYS A 85 -12.00 2.72 -10.53
C LYS A 85 -12.38 2.62 -9.05
N LEU A 86 -11.45 2.96 -8.16
CA LEU A 86 -11.68 3.01 -6.72
C LEU A 86 -12.77 4.03 -6.37
N GLN A 87 -12.70 5.25 -6.96
CA GLN A 87 -13.73 6.28 -6.79
C GLN A 87 -15.10 5.86 -7.33
N GLN A 88 -15.11 5.02 -8.37
CA GLN A 88 -16.34 4.42 -8.92
C GLN A 88 -16.81 3.18 -8.13
N SER A 89 -16.18 2.86 -7.00
CA SER A 89 -16.47 1.65 -6.19
C SER A 89 -16.27 0.32 -6.93
N LYS A 90 -15.47 0.32 -7.99
CA LYS A 90 -15.08 -0.88 -8.75
C LYS A 90 -13.83 -1.52 -8.11
N TYR A 91 -13.99 -1.98 -6.87
CA TYR A 91 -12.86 -2.35 -6.01
C TYR A 91 -12.00 -3.49 -6.55
N ALA A 92 -12.60 -4.54 -7.12
CA ALA A 92 -11.85 -5.67 -7.68
C ALA A 92 -11.02 -5.27 -8.91
N GLU A 93 -11.59 -4.41 -9.78
CA GLU A 93 -10.85 -3.89 -10.92
C GLU A 93 -9.74 -2.91 -10.50
N ALA A 94 -9.98 -2.10 -9.46
CA ALA A 94 -8.99 -1.20 -8.90
C ALA A 94 -7.83 -1.99 -8.28
N GLU A 95 -8.12 -3.05 -7.51
CA GLU A 95 -7.10 -3.93 -6.94
C GLU A 95 -6.21 -4.53 -8.03
N SER A 96 -6.80 -5.06 -9.11
CA SER A 96 -6.04 -5.62 -10.24
C SER A 96 -5.12 -4.60 -10.91
N ASP A 97 -5.58 -3.35 -11.09
CA ASP A 97 -4.76 -2.30 -11.67
C ASP A 97 -3.64 -1.87 -10.70
N PHE A 98 -3.92 -1.77 -9.38
CA PHE A 98 -2.87 -1.51 -8.37
C PHE A 98 -1.85 -2.65 -8.29
N ASP A 99 -2.27 -3.90 -8.45
CA ASP A 99 -1.33 -5.02 -8.54
C ASP A 99 -0.32 -4.79 -9.67
N ARG A 100 -0.79 -4.37 -10.84
CA ARG A 100 0.08 -4.04 -11.96
C ARG A 100 1.00 -2.86 -11.66
N ALA A 101 0.47 -1.78 -11.10
CA ALA A 101 1.27 -0.61 -10.70
C ALA A 101 2.37 -0.99 -9.69
N ILE A 102 2.04 -1.79 -8.68
CA ILE A 102 2.99 -2.25 -7.64
C ILE A 102 4.05 -3.18 -8.23
N HIS A 103 3.67 -4.10 -9.14
CA HIS A 103 4.64 -4.97 -9.79
C HIS A 103 5.65 -4.19 -10.63
N LEU A 104 5.22 -3.09 -11.26
CA LEU A 104 6.09 -2.24 -12.07
C LEU A 104 6.92 -1.26 -11.22
N SER A 105 6.36 -0.79 -10.10
CA SER A 105 7.01 0.13 -9.16
C SER A 105 6.64 -0.20 -7.72
N ALA A 106 7.42 -1.09 -7.10
CA ALA A 106 7.16 -1.59 -5.73
C ALA A 106 7.49 -0.59 -4.61
N LYS A 107 8.02 0.60 -4.93
CA LYS A 107 8.45 1.59 -3.93
C LYS A 107 7.44 2.71 -3.68
N ASN A 108 6.30 2.68 -4.35
CA ASN A 108 5.25 3.68 -4.15
C ASN A 108 4.30 3.25 -3.04
N ALA A 109 4.45 3.84 -1.85
CA ALA A 109 3.61 3.56 -0.69
C ALA A 109 2.11 3.86 -0.96
N GLY A 110 1.81 4.88 -1.76
CA GLY A 110 0.45 5.27 -2.13
C GLY A 110 -0.32 4.15 -2.84
N ASN A 111 0.34 3.39 -3.70
CA ASN A 111 -0.27 2.27 -4.40
C ASN A 111 -0.71 1.15 -3.44
N TYR A 112 0.10 0.84 -2.42
CA TYR A 112 -0.26 -0.13 -1.39
C TYR A 112 -1.42 0.39 -0.52
N ILE A 113 -1.40 1.67 -0.11
CA ILE A 113 -2.49 2.27 0.67
C ILE A 113 -3.81 2.20 -0.09
N ASN A 114 -3.80 2.53 -1.38
CA ASN A 114 -4.99 2.52 -2.21
C ASN A 114 -5.46 1.09 -2.55
N ARG A 115 -4.54 0.13 -2.72
CA ARG A 115 -4.90 -1.29 -2.83
C ARG A 115 -5.49 -1.82 -1.53
N ALA A 116 -4.93 -1.44 -0.39
CA ALA A 116 -5.50 -1.76 0.92
C ALA A 116 -6.95 -1.27 1.04
N LEU A 117 -7.23 -0.05 0.58
CA LEU A 117 -8.58 0.50 0.56
C LEU A 117 -9.52 -0.34 -0.34
N ALA A 118 -9.06 -0.74 -1.53
CA ALA A 118 -9.83 -1.61 -2.41
C ALA A 118 -10.13 -2.96 -1.74
N ARG A 119 -9.14 -3.58 -1.09
CA ARG A 119 -9.27 -4.83 -0.34
C ARG A 119 -10.18 -4.70 0.87
N PHE A 120 -10.10 -3.58 1.58
CA PHE A 120 -10.99 -3.27 2.70
C PHE A 120 -12.46 -3.30 2.28
N HIS A 121 -12.80 -2.61 1.20
CA HIS A 121 -14.16 -2.60 0.68
C HIS A 121 -14.64 -3.95 0.13
N GLN A 122 -13.73 -4.84 -0.22
CA GLN A 122 -14.02 -6.24 -0.57
C GLN A 122 -14.08 -7.17 0.64
N ASN A 123 -14.00 -6.61 1.87
CA ASN A 123 -13.94 -7.35 3.14
C ASN A 123 -12.69 -8.25 3.27
N ASN A 124 -11.65 -8.00 2.47
CA ASN A 124 -10.36 -8.65 2.63
C ASN A 124 -9.51 -7.87 3.64
N LEU A 125 -9.91 -7.91 4.92
CA LEU A 125 -9.30 -7.11 5.99
C LEU A 125 -7.83 -7.51 6.24
N ARG A 126 -7.49 -8.80 6.08
CA ARG A 126 -6.12 -9.30 6.24
C ARG A 126 -5.20 -8.77 5.13
N GLY A 127 -5.65 -8.83 3.88
CA GLY A 127 -4.90 -8.28 2.74
C GLY A 127 -4.73 -6.76 2.86
N ALA A 128 -5.77 -6.06 3.31
CA ALA A 128 -5.69 -4.61 3.57
C ALA A 128 -4.67 -4.28 4.66
N MET A 129 -4.65 -5.03 5.78
CA MET A 129 -3.67 -4.82 6.86
C MET A 129 -2.24 -5.03 6.37
N SER A 130 -2.00 -6.10 5.63
CA SER A 130 -0.68 -6.38 5.04
C SER A 130 -0.21 -5.27 4.12
N ASP A 131 -1.09 -4.72 3.29
CA ASP A 131 -0.75 -3.61 2.39
C ASP A 131 -0.43 -2.32 3.16
N TYR A 132 -1.17 -2.00 4.23
CA TYR A 132 -0.81 -0.85 5.07
C TYR A 132 0.54 -1.04 5.77
N ASP A 133 0.85 -2.25 6.23
CA ASP A 133 2.16 -2.54 6.84
C ASP A 133 3.27 -2.36 5.80
N LEU A 134 3.12 -2.91 4.58
CA LEU A 134 4.08 -2.71 3.49
C LEU A 134 4.24 -1.25 3.08
N ALA A 135 3.14 -0.50 3.02
CA ALA A 135 3.19 0.93 2.72
C ALA A 135 4.02 1.70 3.75
N LEU A 136 3.85 1.37 5.03
CA LEU A 136 4.56 2.02 6.14
C LEU A 136 6.00 1.50 6.32
N ASP A 137 6.33 0.32 5.82
CA ASP A 137 7.71 -0.13 5.67
C ASP A 137 8.45 0.67 4.58
N ILE A 138 7.74 1.10 3.51
CA ILE A 138 8.30 1.93 2.43
C ILE A 138 8.40 3.39 2.86
N ASP A 139 7.34 3.93 3.42
CA ASP A 139 7.25 5.31 3.90
C ASP A 139 6.72 5.34 5.35
N PRO A 140 7.60 5.23 6.36
CA PRO A 140 7.21 5.19 7.77
C PRO A 140 6.53 6.46 8.26
N ASN A 141 6.66 7.57 7.55
CA ASN A 141 6.05 8.85 7.93
C ASN A 141 4.73 9.12 7.19
N ASN A 142 4.20 8.14 6.48
CA ASN A 142 2.95 8.31 5.76
C ASN A 142 1.74 8.39 6.70
N PHE A 143 1.31 9.60 7.01
CA PHE A 143 0.20 9.82 7.94
C PHE A 143 -1.13 9.22 7.43
N ILE A 144 -1.37 9.15 6.10
CA ILE A 144 -2.57 8.53 5.52
C ILE A 144 -2.53 7.02 5.77
N GLY A 145 -1.36 6.41 5.61
CA GLY A 145 -1.14 4.99 5.90
C GLY A 145 -1.44 4.66 7.36
N HIS A 146 -0.87 5.45 8.30
CA HIS A 146 -1.15 5.30 9.74
C HIS A 146 -2.63 5.54 10.07
N TYR A 147 -3.23 6.61 9.54
CA TYR A 147 -4.63 6.91 9.78
C TYR A 147 -5.56 5.78 9.33
N ASN A 148 -5.38 5.30 8.10
CA ASN A 148 -6.18 4.22 7.54
C ASN A 148 -5.96 2.89 8.25
N ARG A 149 -4.69 2.57 8.61
CA ARG A 149 -4.37 1.38 9.39
C ARG A 149 -4.98 1.45 10.79
N GLY A 150 -4.94 2.62 11.43
CA GLY A 150 -5.59 2.87 12.71
C GLY A 150 -7.10 2.61 12.66
N LEU A 151 -7.79 3.07 11.61
CA LEU A 151 -9.22 2.77 11.43
C LEU A 151 -9.47 1.27 11.24
N LEU A 152 -8.64 0.59 10.45
CA LEU A 152 -8.77 -0.86 10.24
C LEU A 152 -8.49 -1.64 11.53
N ARG A 153 -7.45 -1.27 12.31
CA ARG A 153 -7.15 -1.86 13.61
C ARG A 153 -8.30 -1.70 14.60
N ALA A 154 -8.88 -0.50 14.66
CA ALA A 154 -10.07 -0.24 15.47
C ALA A 154 -11.25 -1.13 15.06
N GLN A 155 -11.47 -1.35 13.78
CA GLN A 155 -12.55 -2.21 13.29
C GLN A 155 -12.35 -3.68 13.66
N VAL A 156 -11.11 -4.16 13.72
CA VAL A 156 -10.80 -5.55 14.08
C VAL A 156 -10.57 -5.74 15.59
N GLY A 157 -10.75 -4.69 16.40
CA GLY A 157 -10.65 -4.72 17.86
C GLY A 157 -9.21 -4.63 18.40
N ASP A 158 -8.24 -4.20 17.59
CA ASP A 158 -6.86 -3.94 18.03
C ASP A 158 -6.73 -2.47 18.46
N ASP A 159 -7.48 -2.11 19.51
CA ASP A 159 -7.69 -0.73 19.93
C ASP A 159 -6.39 -0.04 20.38
N ASN A 160 -5.50 -0.76 21.07
CA ASN A 160 -4.24 -0.17 21.56
C ASN A 160 -3.32 0.22 20.41
N ARG A 161 -3.12 -0.66 19.43
CA ARG A 161 -2.30 -0.32 18.26
C ARG A 161 -2.98 0.70 17.35
N ALA A 162 -4.30 0.75 17.33
CA ALA A 162 -5.03 1.82 16.63
C ALA A 162 -4.79 3.18 17.30
N ILE A 163 -4.72 3.25 18.64
CA ILE A 163 -4.35 4.48 19.38
C ILE A 163 -2.93 4.91 19.00
N GLU A 164 -1.96 3.97 18.95
CA GLU A 164 -0.58 4.26 18.54
C GLU A 164 -0.52 4.87 17.12
N ASP A 165 -1.27 4.31 16.18
CA ASP A 165 -1.34 4.85 14.82
C ASP A 165 -1.92 6.28 14.80
N PHE A 166 -2.97 6.56 15.59
CA PHE A 166 -3.52 7.93 15.68
C PHE A 166 -2.62 8.87 16.46
N ASP A 167 -1.88 8.40 17.47
CA ASP A 167 -0.86 9.20 18.16
C ASP A 167 0.21 9.65 17.17
N PHE A 168 0.69 8.75 16.32
CA PHE A 168 1.65 9.07 15.26
C PHE A 168 1.10 10.11 14.26
N VAL A 169 -0.16 9.93 13.81
CA VAL A 169 -0.80 10.93 12.94
C VAL A 169 -0.82 12.32 13.59
N LEU A 170 -1.09 12.38 14.90
CA LEU A 170 -1.18 13.64 15.64
C LEU A 170 0.18 14.25 16.01
N GLU A 171 1.26 13.48 15.96
CA GLU A 171 2.62 14.01 16.02
C GLU A 171 2.97 14.80 14.75
N ILE A 172 2.54 14.28 13.57
CA ILE A 172 2.79 14.94 12.28
C ILE A 172 1.78 16.07 12.04
N GLU A 173 0.51 15.82 12.32
CA GLU A 173 -0.60 16.73 12.12
C GLU A 173 -1.40 16.95 13.42
N PRO A 174 -0.93 17.82 14.33
CA PRO A 174 -1.60 18.07 15.62
C PRO A 174 -3.05 18.57 15.47
N ASP A 175 -3.37 19.20 14.34
CA ASP A 175 -4.71 19.73 14.04
C ASP A 175 -5.62 18.71 13.33
N ASN A 176 -5.23 17.44 13.25
CA ASN A 176 -6.07 16.41 12.65
C ASN A 176 -7.20 16.00 13.60
N MET A 177 -8.31 16.72 13.52
CA MET A 177 -9.45 16.50 14.43
C MET A 177 -10.14 15.17 14.24
N MET A 178 -10.08 14.58 13.04
CA MET A 178 -10.61 13.24 12.79
C MET A 178 -9.79 12.17 13.53
N ALA A 179 -8.46 12.26 13.48
CA ALA A 179 -7.59 11.37 14.25
C ALA A 179 -7.77 11.60 15.76
N THR A 180 -7.88 12.86 16.22
CA THR A 180 -8.14 13.21 17.61
C THR A 180 -9.45 12.59 18.10
N PHE A 181 -10.52 12.68 17.31
CA PHE A 181 -11.82 12.13 17.68
C PHE A 181 -11.80 10.60 17.71
N ASN A 182 -11.22 9.95 16.69
CA ASN A 182 -11.10 8.49 16.64
C ASN A 182 -10.25 7.95 17.79
N ARG A 183 -9.14 8.62 18.12
CA ARG A 183 -8.35 8.28 19.32
C ARG A 183 -9.16 8.40 20.60
N GLY A 184 -9.95 9.46 20.73
CA GLY A 184 -10.87 9.65 21.85
C GLY A 184 -11.89 8.51 21.99
N LEU A 185 -12.47 8.03 20.87
CA LEU A 185 -13.37 6.89 20.87
C LEU A 185 -12.69 5.62 21.42
N LEU A 186 -11.48 5.33 20.93
CA LEU A 186 -10.72 4.16 21.36
C LEU A 186 -10.25 4.26 22.81
N ARG A 187 -9.81 5.46 23.26
CA ARG A 187 -9.48 5.70 24.68
C ARG A 187 -10.68 5.46 25.59
N ALA A 188 -11.87 5.90 25.18
CA ALA A 188 -13.09 5.62 25.94
C ALA A 188 -13.42 4.11 25.95
N GLN A 189 -13.20 3.41 24.85
CA GLN A 189 -13.43 1.97 24.75
C GLN A 189 -12.45 1.17 25.60
N THR A 190 -11.19 1.58 25.67
CA THR A 190 -10.13 0.95 26.49
C THR A 190 -10.14 1.40 27.96
N GLY A 191 -11.04 2.32 28.33
CA GLY A 191 -11.21 2.78 29.72
C GLY A 191 -10.43 4.03 30.10
N ASP A 192 -9.63 4.61 29.19
CA ASP A 192 -9.00 5.92 29.41
C ASP A 192 -10.01 7.06 29.16
N TYR A 193 -11.01 7.14 30.04
CA TYR A 193 -12.04 8.18 29.93
C TYR A 193 -11.49 9.60 30.08
N ARG A 194 -10.41 9.81 30.84
CA ARG A 194 -9.81 11.13 31.00
C ARG A 194 -9.12 11.59 29.72
N GLY A 195 -8.35 10.72 29.08
CA GLY A 195 -7.76 10.98 27.76
C GLY A 195 -8.82 11.23 26.69
N ALA A 196 -9.89 10.42 26.69
CA ALA A 196 -11.02 10.59 25.79
C ALA A 196 -11.72 11.96 25.94
N ILE A 197 -11.98 12.40 27.19
CA ILE A 197 -12.57 13.72 27.47
C ILE A 197 -11.69 14.85 26.94
N LYS A 198 -10.37 14.73 27.08
CA LYS A 198 -9.41 15.70 26.53
C LYS A 198 -9.51 15.77 25.00
N ASP A 199 -9.47 14.62 24.34
CA ASP A 199 -9.55 14.55 22.88
C ASP A 199 -10.89 15.12 22.37
N TYR A 200 -12.02 14.73 22.95
CA TYR A 200 -13.33 15.30 22.60
C TYR A 200 -13.44 16.79 22.86
N THR A 201 -12.79 17.30 23.91
CA THR A 201 -12.78 18.74 24.22
C THR A 201 -12.03 19.49 23.12
N THR A 202 -10.85 19.03 22.73
CA THR A 202 -10.09 19.61 21.62
C THR A 202 -10.92 19.68 20.33
N VAL A 203 -11.64 18.60 20.00
CA VAL A 203 -12.51 18.57 18.81
C VAL A 203 -13.67 19.56 18.91
N ILE A 204 -14.36 19.61 20.07
CA ILE A 204 -15.50 20.50 20.28
C ILE A 204 -15.09 21.97 20.26
N ASP A 205 -13.92 22.32 20.79
CA ASP A 205 -13.40 23.67 20.79
C ASP A 205 -13.18 24.16 19.35
N GLN A 206 -12.76 23.29 18.45
CA GLN A 206 -12.57 23.62 17.04
C GLN A 206 -13.85 23.50 16.21
N TYR A 207 -14.70 22.52 16.55
CA TYR A 207 -15.98 22.27 15.87
C TYR A 207 -17.15 22.31 16.87
N PRO A 208 -17.57 23.52 17.31
CA PRO A 208 -18.60 23.67 18.36
C PRO A 208 -19.97 23.11 17.99
N ASN A 209 -20.21 22.82 16.72
CA ASN A 209 -21.46 22.24 16.22
C ASN A 209 -21.40 20.73 15.99
N PHE A 210 -20.30 20.08 16.33
CA PHE A 210 -20.14 18.62 16.18
C PHE A 210 -20.84 17.86 17.29
N LEU A 211 -22.06 17.40 17.02
CA LEU A 211 -22.95 16.74 18.00
C LEU A 211 -22.33 15.50 18.64
N ALA A 212 -21.65 14.67 17.83
CA ALA A 212 -21.03 13.44 18.32
C ALA A 212 -19.97 13.70 19.40
N GLY A 213 -19.24 14.81 19.28
CA GLY A 213 -18.24 15.21 20.29
C GLY A 213 -18.85 15.41 21.67
N TYR A 214 -19.96 16.16 21.76
CA TYR A 214 -20.68 16.34 23.04
C TYR A 214 -21.26 15.03 23.58
N TYR A 215 -21.86 14.23 22.71
CA TYR A 215 -22.44 12.95 23.11
C TYR A 215 -21.37 12.03 23.75
N HIS A 216 -20.27 11.80 23.08
CA HIS A 216 -19.23 10.90 23.57
C HIS A 216 -18.50 11.48 24.79
N ARG A 217 -18.34 12.82 24.85
CA ARG A 217 -17.76 13.46 26.05
C ARG A 217 -18.67 13.33 27.27
N ALA A 218 -19.99 13.51 27.11
CA ALA A 218 -20.95 13.29 28.18
C ALA A 218 -20.89 11.86 28.72
N GLU A 219 -20.87 10.86 27.83
CA GLU A 219 -20.75 9.45 28.23
C GLU A 219 -19.44 9.17 28.98
N ALA A 220 -18.31 9.69 28.49
CA ALA A 220 -17.02 9.54 29.17
C ALA A 220 -17.00 10.23 30.55
N ARG A 221 -17.62 11.43 30.69
CA ARG A 221 -17.77 12.15 31.96
C ARG A 221 -18.61 11.37 32.98
N LYS A 222 -19.69 10.74 32.54
CA LYS A 222 -20.51 9.85 33.41
C LYS A 222 -19.66 8.72 33.98
N LYS A 223 -18.78 8.11 33.16
CA LYS A 223 -17.92 6.99 33.59
C LYS A 223 -16.92 7.38 34.68
N ILE A 224 -16.45 8.63 34.70
CA ILE A 224 -15.55 9.15 35.75
C ILE A 224 -16.29 9.84 36.91
N GLY A 225 -17.64 9.88 36.90
CA GLY A 225 -18.45 10.48 37.94
C GLY A 225 -18.62 12.00 37.83
N ASP A 226 -18.17 12.65 36.75
CA ASP A 226 -18.40 14.08 36.47
C ASP A 226 -19.85 14.30 35.94
N ARG A 227 -20.80 14.16 36.87
CA ARG A 227 -22.23 14.32 36.53
C ARG A 227 -22.56 15.71 36.01
N LYS A 228 -21.99 16.75 36.67
CA LYS A 228 -22.25 18.14 36.30
C LYS A 228 -21.76 18.47 34.89
N GLY A 229 -20.57 18.01 34.54
CA GLY A 229 -20.04 18.19 33.19
C GLY A 229 -20.82 17.41 32.15
N ALA A 230 -21.30 16.18 32.49
CA ALA A 230 -22.14 15.37 31.60
C ALA A 230 -23.49 16.06 31.31
N GLU A 231 -24.18 16.55 32.33
CA GLU A 231 -25.45 17.28 32.20
C GLU A 231 -25.29 18.54 31.34
N GLN A 232 -24.17 19.26 31.45
CA GLN A 232 -23.90 20.42 30.60
C GLN A 232 -23.76 20.04 29.12
N ASP A 233 -23.05 18.96 28.81
CA ASP A 233 -22.90 18.46 27.44
C ASP A 233 -24.25 17.97 26.89
N GLU A 234 -25.03 17.24 27.67
CA GLU A 234 -26.38 16.78 27.29
C GLU A 234 -27.34 17.95 27.04
N PHE A 235 -27.31 18.97 27.88
CA PHE A 235 -28.11 20.16 27.67
C PHE A 235 -27.72 20.89 26.38
N LYS A 236 -26.41 21.00 26.11
CA LYS A 236 -25.91 21.59 24.87
C LYS A 236 -26.35 20.78 23.66
N LEU A 237 -26.24 19.44 23.74
CA LEU A 237 -26.67 18.52 22.69
C LEU A 237 -28.16 18.67 22.39
N MET A 238 -29.00 18.67 23.44
CA MET A 238 -30.45 18.83 23.32
C MET A 238 -30.81 20.17 22.69
N LYS A 239 -30.16 21.25 23.11
CA LYS A 239 -30.39 22.60 22.53
C LYS A 239 -30.06 22.61 21.04
N MET A 240 -28.91 22.07 20.64
CA MET A 240 -28.50 22.01 19.22
C MET A 240 -29.44 21.14 18.37
N GLN A 241 -29.98 20.07 18.93
CA GLN A 241 -30.99 19.24 18.24
C GLN A 241 -32.31 19.97 18.05
N ILE A 242 -32.77 20.74 19.06
CA ILE A 242 -33.97 21.58 18.97
C ILE A 242 -33.75 22.68 17.92
N ASP A 243 -32.62 23.37 17.97
CA ASP A 243 -32.29 24.44 17.01
C ASP A 243 -32.27 23.89 15.57
N LYS A 244 -31.67 22.73 15.36
CA LYS A 244 -31.68 22.04 14.04
C LYS A 244 -33.10 21.66 13.59
N ARG A 245 -33.94 21.19 14.52
CA ARG A 245 -35.35 20.83 14.22
C ARG A 245 -36.20 22.04 13.88
N ASN A 246 -35.94 23.18 14.52
CA ASN A 246 -36.65 24.43 14.30
C ASN A 246 -36.12 25.23 13.09
N GLY A 247 -35.18 24.68 12.32
CA GLY A 247 -34.60 25.33 11.15
C GLY A 247 -33.70 26.50 11.52
N VAL A 248 -33.34 26.68 12.79
CA VAL A 248 -32.33 27.62 13.23
C VAL A 248 -30.99 27.00 12.85
N THR A 249 -30.58 27.19 11.61
CA THR A 249 -29.19 26.92 11.20
C THR A 249 -28.33 27.93 11.96
N ALA A 250 -27.42 27.44 12.79
CA ALA A 250 -26.35 28.28 13.30
C ALA A 250 -25.75 29.00 12.09
N ASP A 251 -25.81 30.34 12.09
CA ASP A 251 -25.35 31.16 10.99
C ASP A 251 -24.02 30.65 10.47
N ASN A 252 -23.97 30.38 9.16
CA ASN A 252 -22.78 30.18 8.37
C ASN A 252 -21.90 31.44 8.33
N LYS A 253 -21.63 32.08 9.46
CA LYS A 253 -20.71 33.20 9.52
C LYS A 253 -19.27 32.83 9.34
N ASP A 254 -18.93 31.53 9.55
CA ASP A 254 -17.56 31.03 9.34
C ASP A 254 -17.28 30.54 7.91
N VAL A 255 -18.26 30.66 6.98
CA VAL A 255 -18.09 30.22 5.57
C VAL A 255 -17.83 31.41 4.62
N ALA A 256 -17.98 32.64 5.08
CA ALA A 256 -17.98 33.84 4.19
C ALA A 256 -16.61 34.54 4.06
N ASP A 257 -15.60 34.18 4.83
CA ASP A 257 -14.37 35.02 4.91
C ASP A 257 -13.08 34.34 4.39
N ASN A 258 -13.14 33.45 3.40
CA ASN A 258 -11.93 32.96 2.76
C ASN A 258 -11.97 32.98 1.23
N ASN A 259 -12.40 34.12 0.66
CA ASN A 259 -12.03 34.51 -0.70
C ASN A 259 -10.82 35.47 -0.65
N ALA A 260 -9.76 35.09 0.05
CA ALA A 260 -8.48 35.76 -0.05
C ALA A 260 -7.50 34.86 -0.78
N GLN A 261 -7.06 35.33 -1.91
CA GLN A 261 -5.91 34.88 -2.67
C GLN A 261 -4.73 34.73 -1.72
N ASP A 262 -4.23 33.47 -1.56
CA ASP A 262 -2.85 33.27 -1.14
C ASP A 262 -2.38 31.85 -1.46
N GLY A 263 -1.11 31.74 -1.83
CA GLY A 263 -0.40 30.55 -2.31
C GLY A 263 -0.72 29.29 -1.49
N GLU A 264 -1.29 28.33 -2.16
CA GLU A 264 -1.90 27.17 -1.53
C GLU A 264 -0.85 26.16 -1.10
N ASP A 265 -0.67 26.11 0.18
CA ASP A 265 -0.06 24.98 0.89
C ASP A 265 -1.02 23.77 0.81
N LYS A 266 -0.52 22.61 0.40
CA LYS A 266 -1.31 21.36 0.25
C LYS A 266 -2.01 20.94 1.55
N SER A 267 -1.50 21.38 2.71
CA SER A 267 -2.16 21.24 4.01
C SER A 267 -3.51 21.96 4.07
N LYS A 268 -3.71 23.03 3.29
CA LYS A 268 -4.98 23.77 3.24
C LYS A 268 -6.07 23.06 2.44
N THR A 269 -5.72 22.24 1.47
CA THR A 269 -6.70 21.48 0.67
C THR A 269 -7.34 20.38 1.54
N ARG A 270 -6.56 19.75 2.41
CA ARG A 270 -7.05 18.78 3.38
C ARG A 270 -7.90 19.45 4.47
N LYS A 271 -7.48 20.60 4.99
CA LYS A 271 -8.31 21.40 5.94
C LYS A 271 -9.70 21.75 5.40
N LYS A 272 -9.88 21.76 4.07
CA LYS A 272 -11.20 21.92 3.43
C LYS A 272 -12.00 20.62 3.38
N SER A 273 -11.35 19.45 3.22
CA SER A 273 -12.03 18.14 3.24
C SER A 273 -12.43 17.73 4.66
N ASP A 274 -11.63 18.14 5.66
CA ASP A 274 -11.87 17.86 7.08
C ASP A 274 -12.94 18.74 7.73
N LYS A 275 -13.55 19.66 6.98
CA LYS A 275 -14.65 20.51 7.47
C LYS A 275 -15.91 19.72 7.87
N ASN A 276 -16.07 18.49 7.38
CA ASN A 276 -17.15 17.61 7.77
C ASN A 276 -16.65 16.52 8.70
N MET A 277 -16.70 16.77 10.00
CA MET A 277 -16.33 15.82 11.04
C MET A 277 -17.16 14.53 11.00
N ASP A 278 -18.31 14.49 10.32
CA ASP A 278 -19.11 13.27 10.14
C ASP A 278 -18.37 12.22 9.30
N ASN A 279 -17.30 12.60 8.61
CA ASN A 279 -16.45 11.70 7.83
C ASN A 279 -15.32 11.05 8.65
N TYR A 280 -15.28 11.19 9.97
CA TYR A 280 -14.18 10.70 10.82
C TYR A 280 -13.85 9.19 10.67
N ARG A 281 -14.80 8.39 10.20
CA ARG A 281 -14.60 6.95 9.94
C ARG A 281 -14.23 6.62 8.50
N LYS A 282 -14.12 7.60 7.62
CA LYS A 282 -13.76 7.33 6.23
C LYS A 282 -12.26 7.10 6.09
N ILE A 283 -11.93 6.01 5.45
CA ILE A 283 -10.59 5.72 4.97
C ILE A 283 -10.27 6.66 3.81
N VAL A 284 -9.05 7.19 3.76
CA VAL A 284 -8.63 8.23 2.84
C VAL A 284 -7.82 7.62 1.69
N ILE A 285 -8.11 8.06 0.46
CA ILE A 285 -7.30 7.72 -0.72
C ILE A 285 -5.96 8.45 -0.60
N ALA A 286 -4.86 7.72 -0.76
CA ALA A 286 -3.54 8.32 -0.83
C ALA A 286 -3.38 9.03 -2.18
N ASP A 287 -2.99 10.31 -2.12
CA ASP A 287 -2.66 11.08 -3.32
C ASP A 287 -1.17 10.89 -3.64
N ASP A 288 -0.84 10.69 -4.92
CA ASP A 288 0.55 10.51 -5.39
C ASP A 288 1.39 11.82 -5.35
N SER A 289 0.85 12.87 -4.73
CA SER A 289 1.60 14.09 -4.58
C SER A 289 2.86 13.81 -3.76
N GLU A 290 4.03 13.99 -4.38
CA GLU A 290 5.33 14.03 -3.72
C GLU A 290 5.20 14.76 -2.38
N GLN A 291 5.37 14.01 -1.29
CA GLN A 291 5.50 14.61 0.02
C GLN A 291 6.83 15.39 -0.01
N ASP A 292 6.74 16.71 0.04
CA ASP A 292 7.92 17.55 0.24
C ASP A 292 8.76 16.95 1.38
N GLU A 293 10.04 16.69 1.12
CA GLU A 293 11.04 16.17 2.07
C GLU A 293 11.26 17.06 3.32
N LYS A 294 10.28 17.87 3.70
CA LYS A 294 10.34 18.80 4.84
C LYS A 294 10.42 18.10 6.21
N TYR A 295 10.10 16.82 6.25
CA TYR A 295 10.18 16.06 7.49
C TYR A 295 11.35 15.07 7.44
N LYS A 296 12.58 15.58 7.44
CA LYS A 296 13.71 14.77 7.86
C LYS A 296 13.50 14.43 9.34
N SER A 297 13.01 13.23 9.57
CA SER A 297 12.89 12.69 10.92
C SER A 297 14.25 12.66 11.60
N ASP A 298 14.47 13.49 12.60
CA ASP A 298 15.58 13.39 13.55
C ASP A 298 15.50 12.12 14.43
N TYR A 299 14.49 11.29 14.23
CA TYR A 299 14.23 10.05 14.98
C TYR A 299 14.89 8.80 14.40
N ARG A 300 15.70 8.90 13.35
CA ARG A 300 16.58 7.79 12.96
C ARG A 300 17.57 7.49 14.07
N GLY A 301 17.19 6.62 15.01
CA GLY A 301 18.10 6.07 16.00
C GLY A 301 17.66 6.04 17.46
N ARG A 302 16.40 6.35 17.81
CA ARG A 302 15.96 6.39 19.22
C ARG A 302 14.75 5.55 19.60
N VAL A 303 14.28 4.65 18.76
CA VAL A 303 13.35 3.61 19.22
C VAL A 303 14.19 2.37 19.56
N GLN A 304 14.74 2.37 20.77
CA GLN A 304 15.09 1.11 21.41
C GLN A 304 13.79 0.50 21.94
N ASP A 305 13.01 -0.08 21.03
CA ASP A 305 11.94 -0.96 21.42
C ASP A 305 12.60 -2.23 22.00
N ARG A 306 12.49 -2.41 23.32
CA ARG A 306 12.99 -3.60 24.02
C ARG A 306 12.20 -4.86 23.68
N ASN A 307 11.16 -4.75 22.86
CA ASN A 307 10.32 -5.84 22.38
C ASN A 307 10.41 -6.01 20.86
N VAL A 308 11.56 -5.74 20.26
CA VAL A 308 11.81 -6.13 18.87
C VAL A 308 11.81 -7.65 18.84
N THR A 309 10.68 -8.23 18.49
CA THR A 309 10.65 -9.57 17.90
C THR A 309 11.42 -9.46 16.60
N ILE A 310 12.66 -9.94 16.61
CA ILE A 310 13.46 -10.08 15.39
C ILE A 310 12.63 -10.95 14.46
N LYS A 311 12.01 -10.34 13.43
CA LYS A 311 11.43 -11.10 12.33
C LYS A 311 12.62 -11.76 11.66
N LEU A 312 12.76 -13.06 11.85
CA LEU A 312 13.71 -13.86 11.09
C LEU A 312 13.25 -13.78 9.64
N GLU A 313 13.98 -13.05 8.81
CA GLU A 313 13.75 -13.08 7.37
C GLU A 313 14.12 -14.47 6.85
N PRO A 314 13.44 -14.98 5.81
CA PRO A 314 13.85 -16.21 5.17
C PRO A 314 15.29 -16.07 4.71
N MET A 315 16.13 -16.98 5.14
CA MET A 315 17.57 -16.77 5.07
C MET A 315 18.13 -16.97 3.68
N TYR A 316 17.43 -17.69 2.84
CA TYR A 316 17.88 -18.00 1.50
C TYR A 316 16.76 -17.88 0.49
N ALA A 317 17.10 -17.33 -0.67
CA ALA A 317 16.25 -17.25 -1.84
C ALA A 317 17.05 -17.73 -3.08
N LEU A 318 16.34 -18.27 -4.06
CA LEU A 318 16.90 -18.50 -5.39
C LEU A 318 16.61 -17.27 -6.23
N THR A 319 17.67 -16.59 -6.67
CA THR A 319 17.57 -15.34 -7.43
C THR A 319 18.70 -15.19 -8.41
N TYR A 320 18.50 -14.31 -9.40
CA TYR A 320 19.58 -13.85 -10.30
C TYR A 320 20.36 -12.65 -9.73
N TYR A 321 19.85 -12.04 -8.68
CA TYR A 321 20.31 -10.74 -8.16
C TYR A 321 20.70 -10.84 -6.70
N GLU A 322 21.92 -10.47 -6.40
CA GLU A 322 22.47 -10.47 -5.06
C GLU A 322 22.92 -9.06 -4.69
N LYS A 323 22.64 -8.65 -3.47
CA LYS A 323 23.13 -7.38 -2.95
C LYS A 323 24.64 -7.45 -2.77
N LEU A 324 25.38 -6.52 -3.35
CA LEU A 324 26.81 -6.44 -3.14
C LEU A 324 27.10 -6.09 -1.69
N SER A 325 27.85 -6.96 -1.00
CA SER A 325 28.30 -6.76 0.38
C SER A 325 29.82 -6.64 0.40
N GLU A 326 30.34 -5.79 1.26
CA GLU A 326 31.77 -5.66 1.54
C GLU A 326 32.31 -6.83 2.41
N VAL A 327 31.42 -7.63 2.99
CA VAL A 327 31.77 -8.79 3.83
C VAL A 327 32.01 -10.01 2.95
N LYS A 328 32.98 -10.86 3.33
CA LYS A 328 33.32 -12.10 2.59
C LYS A 328 32.08 -12.87 2.17
N ARG A 329 31.92 -13.05 0.87
CA ARG A 329 30.84 -13.84 0.26
C ARG A 329 30.94 -15.28 0.74
N ILE A 330 29.88 -15.77 1.37
CA ILE A 330 29.64 -17.19 1.50
C ILE A 330 28.87 -17.58 0.24
N VAL A 331 29.53 -18.24 -0.70
CA VAL A 331 28.88 -18.80 -1.88
C VAL A 331 28.26 -20.11 -1.45
N HIS A 332 26.95 -20.15 -1.40
CA HIS A 332 26.23 -21.39 -1.15
C HIS A 332 26.20 -22.19 -2.46
N PHE A 333 26.96 -23.27 -2.46
CA PHE A 333 27.02 -24.20 -3.60
C PHE A 333 26.00 -25.29 -3.38
N HIS A 334 25.23 -25.56 -4.42
CA HIS A 334 24.38 -26.73 -4.44
C HIS A 334 24.44 -27.43 -5.79
N LYS A 335 24.75 -28.71 -5.76
CA LYS A 335 24.97 -29.51 -6.97
C LYS A 335 23.81 -29.45 -7.96
N TYR A 336 22.57 -29.52 -7.49
CA TYR A 336 21.39 -29.53 -8.34
C TYR A 336 21.16 -28.13 -9.01
N ILE A 337 21.39 -27.04 -8.27
CA ILE A 337 21.31 -25.68 -8.85
C ILE A 337 22.40 -25.47 -9.89
N GLU A 338 23.57 -26.04 -9.67
CA GLU A 338 24.67 -26.00 -10.64
C GLU A 338 24.34 -26.80 -11.92
N GLU A 339 23.73 -27.96 -11.78
CA GLU A 339 23.21 -28.74 -12.89
C GLU A 339 22.15 -27.98 -13.68
N LEU A 340 21.22 -27.29 -13.00
CA LEU A 340 20.25 -26.41 -13.63
C LEU A 340 20.95 -25.26 -14.37
N ASN A 341 21.94 -24.61 -13.78
CA ASN A 341 22.70 -23.54 -14.40
C ASN A 341 23.44 -24.02 -15.67
N HIS A 342 23.98 -25.22 -15.63
CA HIS A 342 24.64 -25.83 -16.80
C HIS A 342 23.68 -26.15 -17.95
N SER A 343 22.39 -26.28 -17.67
CA SER A 343 21.37 -26.51 -18.70
C SER A 343 21.12 -25.30 -19.61
N LYS A 344 21.69 -24.13 -19.28
CA LYS A 344 21.54 -22.86 -20.01
C LYS A 344 20.09 -22.40 -20.23
N LEU A 345 19.20 -22.85 -19.37
CA LEU A 345 17.78 -22.47 -19.40
C LEU A 345 17.53 -21.08 -18.85
N PHE A 346 18.46 -20.55 -18.04
CA PHE A 346 18.31 -19.28 -17.36
C PHE A 346 19.04 -18.14 -18.08
N PRO A 347 18.46 -16.93 -18.10
CA PRO A 347 19.13 -15.77 -18.68
C PRO A 347 20.40 -15.38 -17.93
N LYS A 348 20.48 -15.72 -16.66
CA LYS A 348 21.66 -15.57 -15.77
C LYS A 348 21.71 -16.77 -14.83
N PRO A 349 22.90 -17.13 -14.28
CA PRO A 349 23.00 -18.20 -13.31
C PRO A 349 22.16 -17.91 -12.05
N LEU A 350 21.35 -18.88 -11.62
CA LEU A 350 20.66 -18.86 -10.35
C LEU A 350 21.65 -18.95 -9.19
N ARG A 351 21.38 -18.21 -8.15
CA ARG A 351 22.19 -18.19 -6.92
C ARG A 351 21.31 -18.41 -5.71
N ILE A 352 21.86 -19.10 -4.73
CA ILE A 352 21.26 -19.21 -3.39
C ILE A 352 21.87 -18.08 -2.56
N THR A 353 21.04 -17.15 -2.10
CA THR A 353 21.50 -16.00 -1.33
C THR A 353 20.53 -15.64 -0.23
N ASN A 354 21.07 -15.15 0.90
CA ASN A 354 20.30 -14.50 1.95
C ASN A 354 20.29 -12.96 1.80
N MET A 355 20.93 -12.46 0.74
CA MET A 355 21.08 -11.04 0.45
C MET A 355 20.45 -10.70 -0.91
N GLU A 356 19.16 -10.91 -1.03
CA GLU A 356 18.40 -10.60 -2.22
C GLU A 356 18.47 -9.10 -2.52
N ALA A 357 18.83 -8.74 -3.75
CA ALA A 357 18.86 -7.35 -4.17
C ALA A 357 17.48 -6.92 -4.69
N PRO A 358 16.99 -5.73 -4.33
CA PRO A 358 15.82 -5.18 -4.97
C PRO A 358 16.10 -4.95 -6.46
N LEU A 359 15.12 -5.27 -7.30
CA LEU A 359 15.22 -5.05 -8.74
C LEU A 359 15.18 -3.55 -9.05
N THR A 360 15.95 -3.16 -10.08
CA THR A 360 15.78 -1.85 -10.72
C THR A 360 14.55 -1.89 -11.64
N GLU A 361 14.01 -0.73 -11.99
CA GLU A 361 12.87 -0.63 -12.92
C GLU A 361 13.15 -1.31 -14.27
N GLU A 362 14.37 -1.19 -14.79
CA GLU A 362 14.77 -1.86 -16.02
C GLU A 362 14.76 -3.39 -15.88
N GLN A 363 15.22 -3.90 -14.73
CA GLN A 363 15.17 -5.33 -14.43
C GLN A 363 13.74 -5.83 -14.26
N VAL A 364 12.86 -5.05 -13.64
CA VAL A 364 11.44 -5.37 -13.54
C VAL A 364 10.80 -5.48 -14.93
N ARG A 365 11.04 -4.49 -15.80
CA ARG A 365 10.53 -4.54 -17.20
C ARG A 365 11.08 -5.75 -17.97
N PHE A 366 12.34 -6.08 -17.76
CA PHE A 366 12.97 -7.26 -18.37
C PHE A 366 12.27 -8.56 -17.92
N HIS A 367 11.97 -8.73 -16.64
CA HIS A 367 11.28 -9.93 -16.13
C HIS A 367 9.82 -10.01 -16.59
N PHE A 368 9.12 -8.89 -16.74
CA PHE A 368 7.81 -8.89 -17.38
C PHE A 368 7.86 -9.36 -18.85
N ALA A 369 8.86 -8.93 -19.59
CA ALA A 369 9.04 -9.41 -20.96
C ALA A 369 9.36 -10.91 -21.01
N LEU A 370 10.11 -11.44 -20.02
CA LEU A 370 10.33 -12.87 -19.87
C LEU A 370 9.06 -13.64 -19.52
N VAL A 371 8.19 -13.11 -18.65
CA VAL A 371 6.88 -13.70 -18.34
C VAL A 371 6.05 -13.84 -19.62
N ASP A 372 5.99 -12.82 -20.48
CA ASP A 372 5.29 -12.88 -21.77
C ASP A 372 5.90 -13.95 -22.69
N SER A 373 7.24 -14.04 -22.75
CA SER A 373 7.97 -15.04 -23.53
C SER A 373 7.70 -16.46 -23.02
N HIS A 374 7.87 -16.70 -21.71
CA HIS A 374 7.63 -18.01 -21.12
C HIS A 374 6.17 -18.42 -21.18
N THR A 375 5.24 -17.47 -21.18
CA THR A 375 3.82 -17.77 -21.43
C THR A 375 3.61 -18.35 -22.81
N SER A 376 4.27 -17.79 -23.82
CA SER A 376 4.23 -18.31 -25.19
C SER A 376 4.86 -19.69 -25.31
N ASP A 377 5.98 -19.92 -24.60
CA ASP A 377 6.69 -21.21 -24.57
C ASP A 377 5.84 -22.31 -23.89
N ILE A 378 5.10 -21.96 -22.83
CA ILE A 378 4.20 -22.87 -22.11
C ILE A 378 2.98 -23.22 -23.00
N VAL A 379 2.45 -22.27 -23.78
CA VAL A 379 1.35 -22.54 -24.72
C VAL A 379 1.80 -23.52 -25.82
N ALA A 380 3.08 -23.46 -26.23
CA ALA A 380 3.64 -24.39 -27.22
C ALA A 380 3.89 -25.78 -26.64
N ASP A 381 4.24 -25.88 -25.35
CA ASP A 381 4.51 -27.12 -24.65
C ASP A 381 4.14 -26.96 -23.17
N ASP A 382 2.96 -27.46 -22.80
CA ASP A 382 2.37 -27.30 -21.47
C ASP A 382 2.84 -28.32 -20.45
N LYS A 383 3.65 -29.31 -20.85
CA LYS A 383 4.10 -30.43 -20.02
C LYS A 383 5.51 -30.25 -19.45
N ASP A 384 6.19 -29.18 -19.76
CA ASP A 384 7.55 -28.92 -19.25
C ASP A 384 7.50 -28.19 -17.90
N ALA A 385 7.81 -28.92 -16.81
CA ALA A 385 7.90 -28.38 -15.46
C ALA A 385 8.91 -27.23 -15.34
N LYS A 386 10.00 -27.25 -16.11
CA LYS A 386 11.05 -26.24 -16.07
C LYS A 386 10.54 -24.89 -16.62
N LYS A 387 9.73 -24.92 -17.69
CA LYS A 387 9.14 -23.69 -18.24
C LYS A 387 8.18 -23.02 -17.25
N ARG A 388 7.38 -23.83 -16.54
CA ARG A 388 6.52 -23.34 -15.45
C ARG A 388 7.34 -22.74 -14.32
N PHE A 389 8.41 -23.41 -13.92
CA PHE A 389 9.30 -22.91 -12.88
C PHE A 389 9.96 -21.58 -13.27
N LEU A 390 10.43 -21.44 -14.52
CA LEU A 390 11.03 -20.21 -15.03
C LEU A 390 10.05 -19.04 -14.94
N ARG A 391 8.83 -19.21 -15.44
CA ARG A 391 7.82 -18.16 -15.35
C ARG A 391 7.42 -17.85 -13.90
N GLY A 392 7.30 -18.87 -13.07
CA GLY A 392 7.06 -18.73 -11.63
C GLY A 392 8.16 -17.95 -10.92
N LEU A 393 9.43 -18.13 -11.32
CA LEU A 393 10.56 -17.37 -10.80
C LEU A 393 10.53 -15.91 -11.26
N ASP A 394 10.18 -15.65 -12.52
CA ASP A 394 10.00 -14.27 -13.01
C ASP A 394 8.85 -13.58 -12.29
N PHE A 395 7.72 -14.25 -12.06
CA PHE A 395 6.63 -13.74 -11.23
C PHE A 395 7.07 -13.44 -9.78
N TYR A 396 7.86 -14.31 -9.18
CA TYR A 396 8.43 -14.05 -7.85
C TYR A 396 9.29 -12.80 -7.83
N LEU A 397 10.18 -12.64 -8.81
CA LEU A 397 11.08 -11.50 -8.91
C LEU A 397 10.34 -10.18 -9.12
N VAL A 398 9.21 -10.18 -9.82
CA VAL A 398 8.34 -9.00 -9.96
C VAL A 398 7.28 -8.92 -8.85
N GLN A 399 7.38 -9.76 -7.81
CA GLN A 399 6.49 -9.79 -6.64
C GLN A 399 5.03 -10.18 -6.93
N ASP A 400 4.76 -10.83 -8.06
CA ASP A 400 3.46 -11.48 -8.31
C ASP A 400 3.42 -12.86 -7.63
N PHE A 401 3.28 -12.84 -6.32
CA PHE A 401 3.34 -14.04 -5.51
C PHE A 401 2.21 -15.03 -5.80
N ALA A 402 1.03 -14.55 -6.19
CA ALA A 402 -0.10 -15.41 -6.51
C ALA A 402 0.19 -16.24 -7.78
N SER A 403 0.57 -15.58 -8.87
CA SER A 403 0.91 -16.24 -10.13
C SER A 403 2.16 -17.14 -9.98
N SER A 404 3.12 -16.71 -9.13
CA SER A 404 4.31 -17.49 -8.81
C SER A 404 3.96 -18.81 -8.12
N ILE A 405 3.08 -18.80 -7.11
CA ILE A 405 2.60 -20.01 -6.41
C ILE A 405 1.88 -20.95 -7.37
N ASP A 406 1.05 -20.42 -8.26
CA ASP A 406 0.31 -21.22 -9.25
C ASP A 406 1.28 -21.93 -10.19
N ASP A 407 2.27 -21.22 -10.72
CA ASP A 407 3.24 -21.81 -11.63
C ASP A 407 4.16 -22.82 -10.93
N PHE A 408 4.62 -22.55 -9.70
CA PHE A 408 5.38 -23.58 -8.95
C PHE A 408 4.52 -24.80 -8.61
N THR A 409 3.22 -24.59 -8.34
CA THR A 409 2.28 -25.70 -8.13
C THR A 409 2.13 -26.55 -9.39
N GLN A 410 1.98 -25.93 -10.55
CA GLN A 410 1.92 -26.64 -11.82
C GLN A 410 3.25 -27.35 -12.15
N ALA A 411 4.40 -26.73 -11.86
CA ALA A 411 5.70 -27.37 -12.04
C ALA A 411 5.84 -28.64 -11.19
N ILE A 412 5.39 -28.63 -9.94
CA ILE A 412 5.38 -29.77 -9.02
C ILE A 412 4.42 -30.88 -9.50
N LEU A 413 3.25 -30.50 -10.02
CA LEU A 413 2.28 -31.47 -10.57
C LEU A 413 2.81 -32.17 -11.83
N LEU A 414 3.68 -31.51 -12.60
CA LEU A 414 4.31 -32.07 -13.80
C LEU A 414 5.54 -32.92 -13.48
N ASP A 415 6.29 -32.55 -12.45
CA ASP A 415 7.46 -33.27 -11.95
C ASP A 415 7.54 -33.16 -10.42
N ASP A 416 7.11 -34.23 -9.74
CA ASP A 416 7.05 -34.31 -8.28
C ASP A 416 8.45 -34.34 -7.62
N LYS A 417 9.52 -34.52 -8.41
CA LYS A 417 10.90 -34.47 -7.96
C LYS A 417 11.62 -33.19 -8.26
N PHE A 418 10.88 -32.18 -8.77
CA PHE A 418 11.45 -30.88 -9.09
C PHE A 418 11.55 -30.00 -7.82
N PHE A 419 12.49 -30.31 -6.94
CA PHE A 419 12.66 -29.69 -5.62
C PHE A 419 12.77 -28.16 -5.62
N PRO A 420 13.40 -27.47 -6.62
CA PRO A 420 13.43 -26.01 -6.63
C PRO A 420 12.06 -25.36 -6.61
N ALA A 421 11.04 -26.02 -7.19
CA ALA A 421 9.67 -25.50 -7.18
C ALA A 421 9.03 -25.58 -5.79
N TYR A 422 9.27 -26.65 -5.01
CA TYR A 422 8.84 -26.73 -3.62
C TYR A 422 9.48 -25.64 -2.76
N PHE A 423 10.80 -25.49 -2.88
CA PHE A 423 11.54 -24.48 -2.13
C PHE A 423 11.02 -23.08 -2.43
N MET A 424 10.89 -22.71 -3.70
CA MET A 424 10.41 -21.40 -4.09
C MET A 424 8.95 -21.16 -3.70
N ARG A 425 8.09 -22.17 -3.81
CA ARG A 425 6.70 -22.06 -3.37
C ARG A 425 6.60 -21.85 -1.85
N ALA A 426 7.40 -22.58 -1.07
CA ALA A 426 7.51 -22.38 0.37
C ALA A 426 7.99 -20.96 0.73
N LEU A 427 9.05 -20.49 0.05
CA LEU A 427 9.57 -19.13 0.25
C LEU A 427 8.52 -18.06 -0.04
N VAL A 428 7.77 -18.20 -1.15
CA VAL A 428 6.70 -17.25 -1.51
C VAL A 428 5.58 -17.27 -0.48
N ARG A 429 5.15 -18.45 -0.02
CA ARG A 429 4.14 -18.58 1.05
C ARG A 429 4.62 -17.99 2.37
N TYR A 430 5.89 -18.15 2.69
CA TYR A 430 6.50 -17.50 3.85
C TYR A 430 6.42 -15.97 3.72
N LYS A 431 6.79 -15.42 2.57
CA LYS A 431 6.67 -13.96 2.31
C LYS A 431 5.21 -13.46 2.36
N GLN A 432 4.23 -14.34 2.09
CA GLN A 432 2.80 -14.04 2.26
C GLN A 432 2.27 -14.30 3.67
N LEU A 433 3.14 -14.60 4.64
CA LEU A 433 2.79 -14.90 6.03
C LEU A 433 1.94 -16.21 6.19
N GLU A 434 1.96 -17.09 5.20
CA GLU A 434 1.29 -18.40 5.24
C GLU A 434 2.19 -19.47 5.86
N TYR A 435 2.76 -19.23 7.03
CA TYR A 435 3.81 -20.03 7.67
C TYR A 435 3.51 -21.51 7.75
N LYS A 436 2.28 -21.91 8.11
CA LYS A 436 1.89 -23.32 8.21
C LYS A 436 1.93 -24.05 6.87
N LYS A 437 1.57 -23.38 5.79
CA LYS A 437 1.63 -23.95 4.44
C LYS A 437 3.08 -23.99 3.95
N ALA A 438 3.88 -22.99 4.26
CA ALA A 438 5.29 -22.96 3.94
C ALA A 438 6.05 -24.11 4.63
N GLU A 439 5.80 -24.35 5.92
CA GLU A 439 6.36 -25.43 6.70
C GLU A 439 5.97 -26.81 6.15
N ALA A 440 4.69 -27.01 5.81
CA ALA A 440 4.21 -28.26 5.23
C ALA A 440 4.93 -28.60 3.92
N GLU A 441 5.21 -27.61 3.09
CA GLU A 441 5.88 -27.82 1.81
C GLU A 441 7.36 -28.18 1.92
N LEU A 442 8.04 -27.58 2.88
CA LEU A 442 9.43 -27.91 3.17
C LEU A 442 9.56 -29.36 3.69
N THR A 443 8.53 -29.84 4.40
CA THR A 443 8.51 -31.23 4.90
C THR A 443 8.07 -32.25 3.85
N GLU A 444 7.18 -31.90 2.92
CA GLU A 444 6.72 -32.80 1.84
C GLU A 444 7.76 -32.94 0.71
N GLY A 445 8.56 -31.89 0.46
CA GLY A 445 9.57 -31.87 -0.59
C GLY A 445 10.84 -32.70 -0.27
N VAL A 446 10.97 -33.27 0.94
CA VAL A 446 12.17 -34.01 1.36
C VAL A 446 11.98 -35.52 1.15
N PRO A 447 12.71 -36.16 0.22
CA PRO A 447 12.69 -37.63 0.12
C PRO A 447 13.35 -38.25 1.34
N GLY A 448 12.55 -38.83 2.24
CA GLY A 448 13.05 -39.60 3.39
C GLY A 448 12.67 -39.11 4.78
N ALA A 449 11.87 -38.08 4.94
CA ALA A 449 11.28 -37.70 6.22
C ALA A 449 10.24 -38.73 6.64
N SER A 450 10.67 -39.73 7.43
CA SER A 450 9.78 -40.72 8.02
C SER A 450 8.91 -40.08 9.10
N SER A 451 7.64 -40.46 9.12
CA SER A 451 6.54 -40.02 9.96
C SER A 451 6.67 -40.37 11.46
N ASP A 452 7.85 -40.35 12.04
CA ASP A 452 8.08 -40.67 13.45
C ASP A 452 8.72 -39.50 14.22
N SER A 453 7.94 -38.46 14.46
CA SER A 453 8.13 -37.61 15.66
C SER A 453 6.86 -36.87 16.02
N LYS A 454 5.99 -37.55 16.78
CA LYS A 454 4.97 -36.92 17.60
C LYS A 454 5.67 -36.17 18.74
N LYS A 455 6.06 -34.92 18.52
CA LYS A 455 6.19 -33.87 19.53
C LYS A 455 5.98 -32.54 18.79
N GLN A 456 4.83 -31.96 19.04
CA GLN A 456 4.61 -30.54 18.67
C GLN A 456 5.60 -29.67 19.45
N PRO A 457 6.50 -28.94 18.82
CA PRO A 457 7.14 -27.81 19.49
C PRO A 457 6.18 -26.63 19.43
N GLU A 458 6.00 -25.94 20.54
CA GLU A 458 5.44 -24.61 20.60
C GLU A 458 6.20 -23.73 19.59
N VAL A 459 5.44 -23.07 18.69
CA VAL A 459 5.98 -22.20 17.65
C VAL A 459 6.49 -20.91 18.31
N THR A 460 7.73 -20.91 18.75
CA THR A 460 8.40 -19.69 19.27
C THR A 460 9.68 -19.33 18.54
N SER A 461 10.20 -20.15 17.64
CA SER A 461 11.26 -19.75 16.71
C SER A 461 11.39 -20.80 15.61
N ILE A 462 11.29 -20.38 14.35
CA ILE A 462 11.85 -21.18 13.25
C ILE A 462 13.35 -21.00 13.38
N ASP A 463 13.99 -22.01 13.90
CA ASP A 463 15.43 -21.98 14.19
C ASP A 463 16.20 -21.90 12.86
N TYR A 464 17.18 -21.02 12.78
CA TYR A 464 18.10 -20.86 11.64
C TYR A 464 18.65 -22.20 11.15
N ASP A 465 18.92 -23.10 12.10
CA ASP A 465 19.49 -24.41 11.83
C ASP A 465 18.50 -25.40 11.19
N ILE A 466 17.18 -25.20 11.34
CA ILE A 466 16.17 -26.04 10.70
C ILE A 466 16.09 -25.71 9.20
N VAL A 467 16.02 -24.45 8.83
CA VAL A 467 16.00 -24.05 7.41
C VAL A 467 17.32 -24.36 6.71
N LYS A 468 18.44 -24.29 7.42
CA LYS A 468 19.76 -24.67 6.90
C LYS A 468 19.88 -26.18 6.75
N ASN A 469 19.42 -26.94 7.73
CA ASN A 469 19.41 -28.40 7.67
C ASN A 469 18.43 -28.92 6.62
N ASP A 470 17.28 -28.27 6.45
CA ASP A 470 16.30 -28.62 5.43
C ASP A 470 16.80 -28.25 4.03
N LEU A 471 17.50 -27.11 3.85
CA LEU A 471 18.24 -26.85 2.64
C LEU A 471 19.31 -27.92 2.36
N ASP A 472 20.11 -28.30 3.32
CA ASP A 472 21.14 -29.31 3.17
C ASP A 472 20.57 -30.76 2.96
N HIS A 473 19.27 -30.99 3.26
CA HIS A 473 18.55 -32.25 3.04
C HIS A 473 17.60 -32.23 1.84
N VAL A 474 17.05 -31.09 1.46
CA VAL A 474 16.17 -30.95 0.26
C VAL A 474 16.99 -30.75 -1.00
N ILE A 475 18.16 -30.36 -0.84
CA ILE A 475 19.12 -30.16 -1.84
C ILE A 475 20.20 -31.24 -1.68
#